data_7067226a29f92d9ded997bd36d633878
#
_entry.id   7067226a29f92d9ded997bd36d633878
#
_cell.length_a   1.000
_cell.length_b   1.000
_cell.length_c   1.000
_cell.angle_alpha   90.00
_cell.angle_beta   90.00
_cell.angle_gamma   90.00
#
_symmetry.space_group_name_H-M   'P 1'
#
loop_
_entity.id
_entity.type
_entity.pdbx_description
1 polymer ?
#
loop_
_entity_poly.entity_id
_entity_poly.type
_entity_poly.pdbx_seq_one_letter_code
_entity_poly.pdbx_strand_id
1 'polypeptide(L)'
;MKKILPFLAPICLFANSCDELVQESVNEFYKSDRNLARAINLAKQATEACLKTGNTEQAITSLINGGSICLVNKEPQKALELSQRALELAANVSDKLLLARSYQNIGAAEKMLGKYDEALAIFQEAQKIYDVTPNTPMRDELLCIKSIGNAYYMKNDFANAYDKHILALNLLDITPELSGNELVRSELLIEVANDLVKLEQKDEAAKNYKEVLEILKGKEQNPRALGLLERAKKGLKELN
;
A
#
# COMPACT_ATOMS: atom_id res chain seq x y z
N MET A 1 -64.49 -10.32 -23.88
CA MET A 1 -63.09 -10.07 -24.21
C MET A 1 -62.38 -9.58 -22.93
N LYS A 2 -61.65 -10.48 -22.26
CA LYS A 2 -60.86 -10.13 -21.06
C LYS A 2 -59.50 -9.63 -21.52
N LYS A 3 -59.18 -8.36 -21.24
CA LYS A 3 -57.83 -7.78 -21.46
C LYS A 3 -56.87 -8.36 -20.41
N ILE A 4 -55.90 -9.16 -20.88
CA ILE A 4 -54.78 -9.60 -20.08
C ILE A 4 -53.82 -8.42 -20.03
N LEU A 5 -53.65 -7.80 -18.85
CA LEU A 5 -52.54 -6.87 -18.57
C LEU A 5 -51.23 -7.70 -18.58
N PRO A 6 -50.18 -7.21 -19.22
CA PRO A 6 -48.88 -7.85 -19.10
C PRO A 6 -48.36 -7.59 -17.68
N PHE A 7 -48.02 -8.67 -16.97
CA PHE A 7 -47.32 -8.65 -15.72
C PHE A 7 -45.91 -8.09 -16.00
N LEU A 8 -45.72 -6.81 -15.73
CA LEU A 8 -44.39 -6.24 -15.68
C LEU A 8 -43.69 -6.87 -14.47
N ALA A 9 -42.90 -7.90 -14.72
CA ALA A 9 -41.95 -8.38 -13.72
C ALA A 9 -41.09 -7.17 -13.29
N PRO A 10 -40.88 -6.92 -11.97
CA PRO A 10 -39.97 -5.88 -11.55
C PRO A 10 -38.60 -6.22 -12.15
N ILE A 11 -38.04 -5.29 -12.91
CA ILE A 11 -36.63 -5.31 -13.27
C ILE A 11 -35.92 -5.14 -11.92
N CYS A 12 -35.59 -6.26 -11.28
CA CYS A 12 -34.58 -6.27 -10.24
C CYS A 12 -33.30 -5.78 -10.93
N LEU A 13 -33.02 -4.49 -10.83
CA LEU A 13 -31.66 -4.01 -10.95
C LEU A 13 -30.89 -4.84 -9.92
N PHE A 14 -30.17 -5.85 -10.41
CA PHE A 14 -29.26 -6.62 -9.58
C PHE A 14 -28.25 -5.60 -9.03
N ALA A 15 -28.47 -5.18 -7.79
CA ALA A 15 -27.42 -4.48 -7.07
C ALA A 15 -26.25 -5.47 -7.00
N ASN A 16 -25.09 -5.07 -7.51
CA ASN A 16 -23.90 -5.90 -7.46
C ASN A 16 -23.70 -6.41 -6.03
N SER A 17 -23.34 -7.67 -5.90
CA SER A 17 -23.07 -8.25 -4.59
C SER A 17 -21.87 -7.54 -3.92
N CYS A 18 -21.75 -7.68 -2.61
CA CYS A 18 -20.59 -7.21 -1.86
C CYS A 18 -19.27 -7.60 -2.54
N ASP A 19 -19.11 -8.89 -2.87
CA ASP A 19 -17.87 -9.43 -3.45
C ASP A 19 -17.62 -8.90 -4.88
N GLU A 20 -18.65 -8.75 -5.70
CA GLU A 20 -18.53 -8.16 -7.03
C GLU A 20 -18.04 -6.71 -6.96
N LEU A 21 -18.59 -5.89 -6.08
CA LEU A 21 -18.17 -4.50 -5.91
C LEU A 21 -16.73 -4.38 -5.39
N VAL A 22 -16.32 -5.26 -4.46
CA VAL A 22 -14.93 -5.33 -4.01
C VAL A 22 -14.01 -5.62 -5.18
N GLN A 23 -14.35 -6.66 -5.96
CA GLN A 23 -13.53 -7.06 -7.11
C GLN A 23 -13.51 -5.99 -8.20
N GLU A 24 -14.63 -5.32 -8.47
CA GLU A 24 -14.68 -4.20 -9.42
C GLU A 24 -13.79 -3.03 -8.99
N SER A 25 -13.79 -2.67 -7.70
CA SER A 25 -12.91 -1.62 -7.16
C SER A 25 -11.44 -1.96 -7.39
N VAL A 26 -11.03 -3.19 -7.06
CA VAL A 26 -9.67 -3.68 -7.25
C VAL A 26 -9.30 -3.71 -8.74
N ASN A 27 -10.17 -4.24 -9.59
CA ASN A 27 -9.95 -4.31 -11.03
C ASN A 27 -9.78 -2.90 -11.63
N GLU A 28 -10.62 -1.93 -11.22
CA GLU A 28 -10.52 -0.55 -11.68
C GLU A 28 -9.18 0.09 -11.30
N PHE A 29 -8.68 -0.20 -10.10
CA PHE A 29 -7.39 0.29 -9.63
C PHE A 29 -6.20 -0.26 -10.44
N TYR A 30 -6.26 -1.52 -10.91
CA TYR A 30 -5.16 -2.16 -11.63
C TYR A 30 -5.19 -1.98 -13.15
N LYS A 31 -6.21 -1.34 -13.70
CA LYS A 31 -6.26 -1.02 -15.15
C LYS A 31 -5.13 -0.07 -15.56
N SER A 32 -4.69 -0.17 -16.80
CA SER A 32 -3.71 0.75 -17.39
C SER A 32 -4.24 2.18 -17.48
N ASP A 33 -5.53 2.34 -17.78
CA ASP A 33 -6.30 3.59 -17.87
C ASP A 33 -7.17 3.85 -16.65
N ARG A 34 -6.69 3.43 -15.48
CA ARG A 34 -7.43 3.43 -14.21
C ARG A 34 -8.04 4.79 -13.86
N ASN A 35 -9.28 4.75 -13.40
CA ASN A 35 -9.96 5.88 -12.80
C ASN A 35 -9.99 5.74 -11.27
N LEU A 36 -9.04 6.40 -10.59
CA LEU A 36 -8.90 6.29 -9.12
C LEU A 36 -10.16 6.77 -8.38
N ALA A 37 -10.82 7.84 -8.86
CA ALA A 37 -12.06 8.33 -8.25
C ALA A 37 -13.19 7.29 -8.35
N ARG A 38 -13.29 6.59 -9.49
CA ARG A 38 -14.25 5.49 -9.67
C ARG A 38 -13.90 4.32 -8.75
N ALA A 39 -12.62 3.93 -8.66
CA ALA A 39 -12.19 2.85 -7.77
C ALA A 39 -12.50 3.14 -6.29
N ILE A 40 -12.28 4.39 -5.82
CA ILE A 40 -12.65 4.82 -4.48
C ILE A 40 -14.17 4.74 -4.26
N ASN A 41 -14.96 5.19 -5.23
CA ASN A 41 -16.42 5.12 -5.13
C ASN A 41 -16.92 3.67 -5.07
N LEU A 42 -16.36 2.78 -5.89
CA LEU A 42 -16.68 1.35 -5.86
C LEU A 42 -16.31 0.73 -4.48
N ALA A 43 -15.17 1.09 -3.89
CA ALA A 43 -14.80 0.63 -2.56
C ALA A 43 -15.81 1.09 -1.49
N LYS A 44 -16.31 2.33 -1.58
CA LYS A 44 -17.37 2.82 -0.67
C LYS A 44 -18.68 2.05 -0.85
N GLN A 45 -19.11 1.82 -2.09
CA GLN A 45 -20.31 1.03 -2.39
C GLN A 45 -20.18 -0.42 -1.90
N ALA A 46 -19.00 -1.03 -2.10
CA ALA A 46 -18.68 -2.35 -1.58
C ALA A 46 -18.81 -2.40 -0.05
N THR A 47 -18.26 -1.42 0.65
CA THR A 47 -18.35 -1.31 2.10
C THR A 47 -19.80 -1.33 2.57
N GLU A 48 -20.65 -0.49 1.98
CA GLU A 48 -22.08 -0.41 2.36
C GLU A 48 -22.83 -1.70 2.03
N ALA A 49 -22.56 -2.32 0.88
CA ALA A 49 -23.16 -3.60 0.49
C ALA A 49 -22.77 -4.73 1.45
N CYS A 50 -21.47 -4.80 1.81
CA CYS A 50 -20.95 -5.81 2.73
C CYS A 50 -21.53 -5.65 4.15
N LEU A 51 -21.62 -4.43 4.65
CA LEU A 51 -22.26 -4.18 5.97
C LEU A 51 -23.73 -4.57 5.98
N LYS A 52 -24.49 -4.30 4.91
CA LYS A 52 -25.89 -4.71 4.80
C LYS A 52 -26.11 -6.21 4.82
N THR A 53 -25.13 -6.97 4.34
CA THR A 53 -25.18 -8.45 4.32
C THR A 53 -24.53 -9.07 5.56
N GLY A 54 -24.03 -8.26 6.50
CA GLY A 54 -23.35 -8.74 7.72
C GLY A 54 -21.91 -9.23 7.48
N ASN A 55 -21.35 -9.03 6.27
CA ASN A 55 -19.97 -9.42 5.96
C ASN A 55 -18.99 -8.31 6.39
N THR A 56 -18.74 -8.22 7.69
CA THR A 56 -17.94 -7.15 8.29
C THR A 56 -16.47 -7.20 7.83
N GLU A 57 -15.87 -8.38 7.72
CA GLU A 57 -14.46 -8.52 7.30
C GLU A 57 -14.24 -8.02 5.86
N GLN A 58 -15.20 -8.30 4.97
CA GLN A 58 -15.13 -7.83 3.60
C GLN A 58 -15.38 -6.30 3.51
N ALA A 59 -16.22 -5.75 4.40
CA ALA A 59 -16.41 -4.31 4.52
C ALA A 59 -15.11 -3.61 4.97
N ILE A 60 -14.41 -4.18 5.95
CA ILE A 60 -13.10 -3.69 6.41
C ILE A 60 -12.07 -3.75 5.26
N THR A 61 -12.02 -4.86 4.54
CA THR A 61 -11.13 -5.02 3.38
C THR A 61 -11.40 -3.94 2.33
N SER A 62 -12.67 -3.63 2.06
CA SER A 62 -13.07 -2.56 1.12
C SER A 62 -12.62 -1.18 1.59
N LEU A 63 -12.74 -0.89 2.88
CA LEU A 63 -12.27 0.36 3.48
C LEU A 63 -10.74 0.49 3.40
N ILE A 64 -10.00 -0.59 3.69
CA ILE A 64 -8.54 -0.65 3.58
C ILE A 64 -8.12 -0.40 2.12
N ASN A 65 -8.75 -1.06 1.16
CA ASN A 65 -8.48 -0.86 -0.26
C ASN A 65 -8.78 0.58 -0.69
N GLY A 66 -9.95 1.10 -0.31
CA GLY A 66 -10.34 2.49 -0.58
C GLY A 66 -9.33 3.49 0.00
N GLY A 67 -8.88 3.27 1.24
CA GLY A 67 -7.83 4.07 1.89
C GLY A 67 -6.52 4.04 1.11
N SER A 68 -6.08 2.84 0.70
CA SER A 68 -4.87 2.67 -0.10
C SER A 68 -4.96 3.37 -1.47
N ILE A 69 -6.13 3.32 -2.13
CA ILE A 69 -6.36 4.03 -3.39
C ILE A 69 -6.33 5.55 -3.18
N CYS A 70 -6.88 6.05 -2.07
CA CYS A 70 -6.80 7.47 -1.70
C CYS A 70 -5.34 7.92 -1.49
N LEU A 71 -4.49 7.10 -0.86
CA LEU A 71 -3.05 7.40 -0.73
C LEU A 71 -2.36 7.53 -2.09
N VAL A 72 -2.66 6.62 -3.02
CA VAL A 72 -2.14 6.69 -4.41
C VAL A 72 -2.66 7.93 -5.12
N ASN A 73 -3.92 8.34 -4.86
CA ASN A 73 -4.54 9.54 -5.41
C ASN A 73 -4.10 10.84 -4.73
N LYS A 74 -3.18 10.76 -3.76
CA LYS A 74 -2.67 11.90 -2.97
C LYS A 74 -3.77 12.63 -2.19
N GLU A 75 -4.72 11.88 -1.66
CA GLU A 75 -5.83 12.35 -0.82
C GLU A 75 -5.70 11.81 0.62
N PRO A 76 -4.67 12.25 1.41
CA PRO A 76 -4.37 11.64 2.70
C PRO A 76 -5.50 11.81 3.74
N GLN A 77 -6.26 12.89 3.71
CA GLN A 77 -7.40 13.08 4.62
C GLN A 77 -8.50 12.05 4.40
N LYS A 78 -8.82 11.76 3.12
CA LYS A 78 -9.81 10.72 2.79
C LYS A 78 -9.28 9.32 3.12
N ALA A 79 -7.98 9.09 2.90
CA ALA A 79 -7.34 7.84 3.30
C ALA A 79 -7.44 7.64 4.82
N LEU A 80 -7.18 8.68 5.60
CA LEU A 80 -7.30 8.66 7.06
C LEU A 80 -8.72 8.33 7.50
N GLU A 81 -9.74 9.01 6.95
CA GLU A 81 -11.15 8.75 7.25
C GLU A 81 -11.55 7.28 7.01
N LEU A 82 -11.24 6.76 5.81
CA LEU A 82 -11.57 5.37 5.46
C LEU A 82 -10.84 4.36 6.35
N SER A 83 -9.56 4.62 6.64
CA SER A 83 -8.74 3.71 7.44
C SER A 83 -9.09 3.74 8.93
N GLN A 84 -9.52 4.87 9.48
CA GLN A 84 -10.05 4.97 10.83
C GLN A 84 -11.35 4.18 10.97
N ARG A 85 -12.26 4.30 10.00
CA ARG A 85 -13.48 3.49 9.97
C ARG A 85 -13.16 1.99 9.87
N ALA A 86 -12.14 1.61 9.06
CA ALA A 86 -11.67 0.24 8.99
C ALA A 86 -11.14 -0.24 10.35
N LEU A 87 -10.35 0.58 11.04
CA LEU A 87 -9.78 0.30 12.36
C LEU A 87 -10.88 0.05 13.41
N GLU A 88 -11.90 0.91 13.46
CA GLU A 88 -13.03 0.79 14.37
C GLU A 88 -13.79 -0.56 14.19
N LEU A 89 -14.03 -0.96 12.95
CA LEU A 89 -14.65 -2.24 12.65
C LEU A 89 -13.72 -3.41 12.94
N ALA A 90 -12.44 -3.30 12.61
CA ALA A 90 -11.44 -4.35 12.80
C ALA A 90 -11.17 -4.68 14.26
N ALA A 91 -11.42 -3.75 15.18
CA ALA A 91 -11.30 -4.01 16.62
C ALA A 91 -12.23 -5.13 17.11
N ASN A 92 -13.36 -5.36 16.43
CA ASN A 92 -14.41 -6.30 16.80
C ASN A 92 -14.42 -7.60 16.00
N VAL A 93 -13.43 -7.83 15.11
CA VAL A 93 -13.30 -9.09 14.35
C VAL A 93 -12.08 -9.87 14.80
N SER A 94 -12.07 -11.18 14.49
CA SER A 94 -10.98 -12.08 14.90
C SER A 94 -9.71 -11.90 14.06
N ASP A 95 -9.84 -11.47 12.80
CA ASP A 95 -8.70 -11.29 11.90
C ASP A 95 -7.88 -10.04 12.29
N LYS A 96 -6.77 -10.29 13.00
CA LYS A 96 -5.84 -9.23 13.44
C LYS A 96 -5.05 -8.59 12.30
N LEU A 97 -4.95 -9.24 11.14
CA LEU A 97 -4.29 -8.64 9.97
C LEU A 97 -5.08 -7.46 9.41
N LEU A 98 -6.41 -7.49 9.51
CA LEU A 98 -7.25 -6.34 9.12
C LEU A 98 -6.98 -5.12 10.01
N LEU A 99 -6.76 -5.34 11.30
CA LEU A 99 -6.38 -4.29 12.25
C LEU A 99 -5.01 -3.70 11.89
N ALA A 100 -4.00 -4.56 11.66
CA ALA A 100 -2.65 -4.12 11.32
C ALA A 100 -2.60 -3.35 9.99
N ARG A 101 -3.32 -3.81 8.96
CA ARG A 101 -3.43 -3.12 7.67
C ARG A 101 -4.13 -1.76 7.78
N SER A 102 -5.11 -1.65 8.68
CA SER A 102 -5.78 -0.37 8.97
C SER A 102 -4.78 0.62 9.59
N TYR A 103 -3.98 0.17 10.57
CA TYR A 103 -2.88 0.98 11.12
C TYR A 103 -1.86 1.38 10.05
N GLN A 104 -1.46 0.48 9.16
CA GLN A 104 -0.53 0.83 8.07
C GLN A 104 -1.06 1.97 7.19
N ASN A 105 -2.33 1.93 6.81
CA ASN A 105 -2.92 2.99 5.99
C ASN A 105 -3.04 4.32 6.76
N ILE A 106 -3.40 4.28 8.05
CA ILE A 106 -3.42 5.46 8.92
C ILE A 106 -2.01 6.06 9.01
N GLY A 107 -1.00 5.25 9.33
CA GLY A 107 0.39 5.71 9.38
C GLY A 107 0.87 6.31 8.06
N ALA A 108 0.49 5.72 6.91
CA ALA A 108 0.82 6.26 5.60
C ALA A 108 0.14 7.61 5.34
N ALA A 109 -1.12 7.77 5.76
CA ALA A 109 -1.86 9.02 5.65
C ALA A 109 -1.24 10.11 6.54
N GLU A 110 -0.94 9.81 7.81
CA GLU A 110 -0.30 10.74 8.73
C GLU A 110 1.10 11.16 8.24
N LYS A 111 1.89 10.24 7.68
CA LYS A 111 3.16 10.56 7.03
C LYS A 111 2.99 11.54 5.87
N MET A 112 1.97 11.33 5.00
CA MET A 112 1.69 12.26 3.89
C MET A 112 1.21 13.64 4.36
N LEU A 113 0.66 13.72 5.58
CA LEU A 113 0.27 14.98 6.24
C LEU A 113 1.44 15.66 6.96
N GLY A 114 2.64 15.06 6.94
CA GLY A 114 3.84 15.59 7.61
C GLY A 114 3.94 15.27 9.09
N LYS A 115 3.05 14.46 9.63
CA LYS A 115 3.01 14.04 11.04
C LYS A 115 3.85 12.78 11.23
N TYR A 116 5.16 12.93 11.17
CA TYR A 116 6.09 11.80 11.11
C TYR A 116 6.21 11.02 12.42
N ASP A 117 6.07 11.67 13.57
CA ASP A 117 6.11 11.03 14.89
C ASP A 117 4.87 10.14 15.11
N GLU A 118 3.70 10.67 14.78
CA GLU A 118 2.43 9.94 14.83
C GLU A 118 2.44 8.76 13.86
N ALA A 119 2.91 8.99 12.63
CA ALA A 119 3.03 7.93 11.63
C ALA A 119 3.94 6.79 12.11
N LEU A 120 5.10 7.12 12.67
CA LEU A 120 6.04 6.14 13.21
C LEU A 120 5.41 5.30 14.32
N ALA A 121 4.75 5.96 15.30
CA ALA A 121 4.08 5.25 16.39
C ALA A 121 3.00 4.29 15.88
N ILE A 122 2.20 4.73 14.89
CA ILE A 122 1.14 3.93 14.30
C ILE A 122 1.70 2.74 13.49
N PHE A 123 2.77 2.93 12.72
CA PHE A 123 3.43 1.82 12.03
C PHE A 123 4.01 0.79 12.99
N GLN A 124 4.53 1.22 14.15
CA GLN A 124 5.02 0.33 15.20
C GLN A 124 3.89 -0.50 15.81
N GLU A 125 2.68 0.05 15.97
CA GLU A 125 1.52 -0.75 16.40
C GLU A 125 1.16 -1.81 15.35
N ALA A 126 1.18 -1.47 14.06
CA ALA A 126 0.98 -2.46 13.00
C ALA A 126 2.04 -3.57 13.05
N GLN A 127 3.32 -3.20 13.21
CA GLN A 127 4.43 -4.16 13.30
C GLN A 127 4.26 -5.13 14.47
N LYS A 128 3.92 -4.64 15.68
CA LYS A 128 3.67 -5.49 16.84
C LYS A 128 2.61 -6.57 16.57
N ILE A 129 1.57 -6.22 15.79
CA ILE A 129 0.52 -7.18 15.44
C ILE A 129 1.06 -8.21 14.45
N TYR A 130 1.82 -7.79 13.42
CA TYR A 130 2.42 -8.72 12.46
C TYR A 130 3.39 -9.68 13.12
N ASP A 131 4.24 -9.19 14.04
CA ASP A 131 5.24 -9.99 14.76
C ASP A 131 4.63 -11.16 15.56
N VAL A 132 3.39 -11.01 16.03
CA VAL A 132 2.72 -12.03 16.87
C VAL A 132 1.60 -12.77 16.15
N THR A 133 1.23 -12.38 14.93
CA THR A 133 0.15 -13.03 14.18
C THR A 133 0.71 -14.17 13.35
N PRO A 134 0.28 -15.42 13.59
CA PRO A 134 0.72 -16.55 12.78
C PRO A 134 0.36 -16.38 11.29
N ASN A 135 1.25 -16.81 10.41
CA ASN A 135 1.06 -16.77 8.96
C ASN A 135 0.83 -15.35 8.39
N THR A 136 1.38 -14.33 9.05
CA THR A 136 1.40 -12.99 8.47
C THR A 136 2.00 -13.04 7.07
N PRO A 137 1.32 -12.48 6.04
CA PRO A 137 1.89 -12.42 4.72
C PRO A 137 3.18 -11.58 4.73
N MET A 138 4.30 -12.17 4.31
CA MET A 138 5.61 -11.52 4.31
C MET A 138 5.62 -10.18 3.56
N ARG A 139 4.73 -10.04 2.58
CA ARG A 139 4.54 -8.77 1.88
C ARG A 139 4.04 -7.65 2.80
N ASP A 140 3.12 -7.95 3.71
CA ASP A 140 2.56 -6.97 4.64
C ASP A 140 3.63 -6.52 5.64
N GLU A 141 4.41 -7.47 6.17
CA GLU A 141 5.54 -7.22 7.06
C GLU A 141 6.61 -6.37 6.37
N LEU A 142 7.03 -6.75 5.16
CA LEU A 142 7.99 -5.98 4.35
C LEU A 142 7.52 -4.54 4.13
N LEU A 143 6.26 -4.34 3.75
CA LEU A 143 5.70 -3.00 3.54
C LEU A 143 5.64 -2.19 4.84
N CYS A 144 5.39 -2.83 5.99
CA CYS A 144 5.40 -2.18 7.29
C CYS A 144 6.81 -1.71 7.67
N ILE A 145 7.80 -2.60 7.59
CA ILE A 145 9.21 -2.30 7.90
C ILE A 145 9.72 -1.17 6.99
N LYS A 146 9.45 -1.24 5.69
CA LYS A 146 9.78 -0.16 4.73
C LYS A 146 9.12 1.17 5.12
N SER A 147 7.85 1.15 5.55
CA SER A 147 7.14 2.36 5.94
C SER A 147 7.71 3.01 7.20
N ILE A 148 8.18 2.20 8.15
CA ILE A 148 8.92 2.65 9.35
C ILE A 148 10.24 3.30 8.94
N GLY A 149 11.01 2.68 8.04
CA GLY A 149 12.25 3.26 7.50
C GLY A 149 12.01 4.63 6.87
N ASN A 150 11.00 4.71 6.00
CA ASN A 150 10.59 5.97 5.39
C ASN A 150 10.18 7.04 6.42
N ALA A 151 9.50 6.67 7.51
CA ALA A 151 9.13 7.61 8.56
C ALA A 151 10.37 8.13 9.31
N TYR A 152 11.34 7.27 9.63
CA TYR A 152 12.63 7.69 10.18
C TYR A 152 13.39 8.64 9.25
N TYR A 153 13.43 8.32 7.95
CA TYR A 153 14.06 9.20 6.95
C TYR A 153 13.47 10.60 6.95
N MET A 154 12.13 10.70 6.98
CA MET A 154 11.44 11.99 7.01
C MET A 154 11.65 12.77 8.30
N LYS A 155 12.02 12.09 9.41
CA LYS A 155 12.45 12.68 10.68
C LYS A 155 13.92 13.07 10.70
N ASN A 156 14.67 12.85 9.60
CA ASN A 156 16.13 12.98 9.52
C ASN A 156 16.91 12.00 10.42
N ASP A 157 16.30 10.92 10.86
CA ASP A 157 16.94 9.82 11.57
C ASP A 157 17.42 8.78 10.57
N PHE A 158 18.48 9.14 9.87
CA PHE A 158 18.97 8.36 8.72
C PHE A 158 19.59 7.03 9.11
N ALA A 159 20.14 6.92 10.33
CA ALA A 159 20.69 5.65 10.82
C ALA A 159 19.58 4.61 11.02
N ASN A 160 18.51 4.96 11.73
CA ASN A 160 17.37 4.07 11.93
C ASN A 160 16.60 3.82 10.60
N ALA A 161 16.57 4.79 9.68
CA ALA A 161 16.01 4.60 8.34
C ALA A 161 16.77 3.51 7.57
N TYR A 162 18.09 3.63 7.52
CA TYR A 162 18.98 2.65 6.89
C TYR A 162 18.78 1.25 7.45
N ASP A 163 18.79 1.10 8.78
CA ASP A 163 18.60 -0.20 9.43
C ASP A 163 17.27 -0.85 9.02
N LYS A 164 16.19 -0.07 8.95
CA LYS A 164 14.88 -0.58 8.53
C LYS A 164 14.82 -0.91 7.04
N HIS A 165 15.42 -0.10 6.17
CA HIS A 165 15.42 -0.38 4.74
C HIS A 165 16.30 -1.59 4.41
N ILE A 166 17.44 -1.78 5.09
CA ILE A 166 18.27 -3.00 4.98
C ILE A 166 17.49 -4.22 5.49
N LEU A 167 16.78 -4.10 6.62
CA LEU A 167 15.95 -5.20 7.13
C LEU A 167 14.87 -5.60 6.11
N ALA A 168 14.21 -4.62 5.48
CA ALA A 168 13.22 -4.89 4.44
C ALA A 168 13.84 -5.55 3.20
N LEU A 169 15.06 -5.15 2.80
CA LEU A 169 15.79 -5.74 1.69
C LEU A 169 16.18 -7.19 1.98
N ASN A 170 16.69 -7.46 3.19
CA ASN A 170 17.00 -8.82 3.64
C ASN A 170 15.76 -9.71 3.67
N LEU A 171 14.63 -9.20 4.17
CA LEU A 171 13.37 -9.92 4.18
C LEU A 171 12.91 -10.29 2.76
N LEU A 172 13.04 -9.36 1.83
CA LEU A 172 12.76 -9.60 0.41
C LEU A 172 13.62 -10.74 -0.15
N ASP A 173 14.93 -10.75 0.17
CA ASP A 173 15.88 -11.72 -0.37
C ASP A 173 15.65 -13.14 0.17
N ILE A 174 15.28 -13.29 1.43
CA ILE A 174 15.04 -14.60 2.05
C ILE A 174 13.62 -15.14 1.82
N THR A 175 12.73 -14.35 1.20
CA THR A 175 11.34 -14.74 0.96
C THR A 175 11.16 -15.16 -0.51
N PRO A 176 11.06 -16.47 -0.83
CA PRO A 176 11.01 -16.96 -2.21
C PRO A 176 9.88 -16.33 -3.05
N GLU A 177 8.70 -16.10 -2.43
CA GLU A 177 7.54 -15.53 -3.10
C GLU A 177 7.74 -14.06 -3.48
N LEU A 178 8.69 -13.38 -2.86
CA LEU A 178 9.00 -11.96 -3.07
C LEU A 178 10.31 -11.72 -3.80
N SER A 179 11.26 -12.67 -3.73
CA SER A 179 12.65 -12.49 -4.18
C SER A 179 12.78 -12.13 -5.68
N GLY A 180 11.82 -12.55 -6.52
CA GLY A 180 11.75 -12.19 -7.94
C GLY A 180 11.17 -10.81 -8.23
N ASN A 181 10.83 -10.02 -7.20
CA ASN A 181 10.20 -8.71 -7.40
C ASN A 181 11.24 -7.59 -7.59
N GLU A 182 11.82 -7.55 -8.77
CA GLU A 182 12.87 -6.59 -9.14
C GLU A 182 12.48 -5.12 -8.94
N LEU A 183 11.20 -4.77 -9.11
CA LEU A 183 10.73 -3.40 -8.88
C LEU A 183 10.75 -3.03 -7.39
N VAL A 184 10.34 -3.97 -6.52
CA VAL A 184 10.38 -3.74 -5.07
C VAL A 184 11.84 -3.70 -4.59
N ARG A 185 12.70 -4.62 -5.10
CA ARG A 185 14.12 -4.60 -4.81
C ARG A 185 14.77 -3.28 -5.20
N SER A 186 14.53 -2.83 -6.42
CA SER A 186 15.08 -1.56 -6.93
C SER A 186 14.60 -0.35 -6.12
N GLU A 187 13.34 -0.35 -5.68
CA GLU A 187 12.81 0.69 -4.81
C GLU A 187 13.55 0.72 -3.46
N LEU A 188 13.72 -0.43 -2.81
CA LEU A 188 14.46 -0.55 -1.55
C LEU A 188 15.93 -0.15 -1.69
N LEU A 189 16.61 -0.57 -2.76
CA LEU A 189 17.99 -0.17 -3.03
C LEU A 189 18.13 1.36 -3.17
N ILE A 190 17.16 2.02 -3.80
CA ILE A 190 17.15 3.50 -3.88
C ILE A 190 16.96 4.12 -2.50
N GLU A 191 16.08 3.56 -1.66
CA GLU A 191 15.84 4.05 -0.31
C GLU A 191 17.11 3.89 0.55
N VAL A 192 17.75 2.72 0.51
CA VAL A 192 19.05 2.48 1.16
C VAL A 192 20.12 3.45 0.66
N ALA A 193 20.20 3.67 -0.67
CA ALA A 193 21.16 4.61 -1.23
C ALA A 193 20.92 6.05 -0.74
N ASN A 194 19.66 6.48 -0.64
CA ASN A 194 19.31 7.80 -0.12
C ASN A 194 19.72 7.95 1.35
N ASP A 195 19.53 6.91 2.18
CA ASP A 195 19.98 6.91 3.57
C ASP A 195 21.51 7.05 3.65
N LEU A 196 22.22 6.25 2.85
CA LEU A 196 23.69 6.28 2.78
C LEU A 196 24.23 7.65 2.33
N VAL A 197 23.56 8.32 1.39
CA VAL A 197 23.90 9.70 1.02
C VAL A 197 23.82 10.64 2.22
N LYS A 198 22.78 10.51 3.03
CA LYS A 198 22.58 11.31 4.23
C LYS A 198 23.57 10.98 5.35
N LEU A 199 24.08 9.74 5.35
CA LEU A 199 25.13 9.27 6.26
C LEU A 199 26.55 9.52 5.70
N GLU A 200 26.67 10.29 4.62
CA GLU A 200 27.94 10.63 3.94
C GLU A 200 28.70 9.42 3.34
N GLN A 201 28.05 8.27 3.20
CA GLN A 201 28.61 7.02 2.65
C GLN A 201 28.37 6.95 1.13
N LYS A 202 28.96 7.90 0.40
CA LYS A 202 28.69 8.12 -1.04
C LYS A 202 29.06 6.95 -1.93
N ASP A 203 30.16 6.23 -1.64
CA ASP A 203 30.63 5.12 -2.46
C ASP A 203 29.65 3.93 -2.42
N GLU A 204 29.12 3.62 -1.23
CA GLU A 204 28.12 2.59 -1.03
C GLU A 204 26.77 2.99 -1.65
N ALA A 205 26.38 4.24 -1.51
CA ALA A 205 25.19 4.77 -2.18
C ALA A 205 25.28 4.61 -3.70
N ALA A 206 26.46 4.94 -4.28
CA ALA A 206 26.69 4.78 -5.71
C ALA A 206 26.56 3.33 -6.19
N LYS A 207 27.00 2.36 -5.37
CA LYS A 207 26.86 0.91 -5.69
C LYS A 207 25.38 0.52 -5.77
N ASN A 208 24.58 0.92 -4.78
CA ASN A 208 23.14 0.63 -4.77
C ASN A 208 22.40 1.25 -5.96
N TYR A 209 22.68 2.51 -6.30
CA TYR A 209 22.09 3.13 -7.50
C TYR A 209 22.50 2.41 -8.80
N LYS A 210 23.76 2.00 -8.93
CA LYS A 210 24.24 1.24 -10.10
C LYS A 210 23.57 -0.12 -10.20
N GLU A 211 23.38 -0.81 -9.08
CA GLU A 211 22.65 -2.09 -9.04
C GLU A 211 21.23 -1.93 -9.58
N VAL A 212 20.51 -0.86 -9.21
CA VAL A 212 19.19 -0.55 -9.77
C VAL A 212 19.23 -0.41 -11.30
N LEU A 213 20.25 0.28 -11.84
CA LEU A 213 20.38 0.43 -13.29
C LEU A 213 20.60 -0.91 -14.00
N GLU A 214 21.34 -1.84 -13.39
CA GLU A 214 21.55 -3.17 -13.97
C GLU A 214 20.28 -4.05 -13.86
N ILE A 215 19.61 -4.06 -12.71
CA ILE A 215 18.36 -4.85 -12.50
C ILE A 215 17.25 -4.44 -13.49
N LEU A 216 17.11 -3.14 -13.75
CA LEU A 216 16.01 -2.61 -14.57
C LEU A 216 16.41 -2.31 -16.01
N LYS A 217 17.61 -2.70 -16.43
CA LYS A 217 18.09 -2.53 -17.81
C LYS A 217 17.17 -3.23 -18.82
N GLY A 218 16.74 -2.49 -19.83
CA GLY A 218 15.82 -3.00 -20.87
C GLY A 218 14.35 -3.06 -20.44
N LYS A 219 13.99 -2.49 -19.27
CA LYS A 219 12.61 -2.49 -18.74
C LYS A 219 11.94 -1.11 -18.79
N GLU A 220 12.47 -0.19 -19.60
CA GLU A 220 12.04 1.20 -19.71
C GLU A 220 10.59 1.34 -20.21
N GLN A 221 10.04 0.30 -20.85
CA GLN A 221 8.65 0.24 -21.28
C GLN A 221 7.66 0.16 -20.10
N ASN A 222 8.13 -0.28 -18.92
CA ASN A 222 7.35 -0.27 -17.70
C ASN A 222 7.47 1.12 -17.03
N PRO A 223 6.37 1.89 -16.88
CA PRO A 223 6.42 3.24 -16.31
C PRO A 223 7.02 3.29 -14.89
N ARG A 224 6.80 2.24 -14.07
CA ARG A 224 7.36 2.17 -12.72
C ARG A 224 8.86 1.92 -12.78
N ALA A 225 9.32 1.02 -13.65
CA ALA A 225 10.75 0.79 -13.85
C ALA A 225 11.46 2.04 -14.37
N LEU A 226 10.86 2.73 -15.33
CA LEU A 226 11.40 4.00 -15.86
C LEU A 226 11.57 5.04 -14.74
N GLY A 227 10.56 5.23 -13.89
CA GLY A 227 10.66 6.15 -12.76
C GLY A 227 11.77 5.80 -11.76
N LEU A 228 11.99 4.50 -11.50
CA LEU A 228 13.08 4.03 -10.64
C LEU A 228 14.45 4.25 -11.29
N LEU A 229 14.59 3.99 -12.59
CA LEU A 229 15.82 4.27 -13.35
C LEU A 229 16.18 5.76 -13.32
N GLU A 230 15.19 6.64 -13.49
CA GLU A 230 15.40 8.09 -13.43
C GLU A 230 15.86 8.54 -12.04
N ARG A 231 15.25 7.99 -10.98
CA ARG A 231 15.65 8.26 -9.58
C ARG A 231 17.08 7.82 -9.31
N ALA A 232 17.47 6.63 -9.75
CA ALA A 232 18.83 6.12 -9.58
C ALA A 232 19.87 6.94 -10.36
N LYS A 233 19.57 7.31 -11.62
CA LYS A 233 20.43 8.19 -12.42
C LYS A 233 20.60 9.57 -11.78
N LYS A 234 19.52 10.14 -11.24
CA LYS A 234 19.56 11.42 -10.53
C LYS A 234 20.43 11.32 -9.28
N GLY A 235 20.23 10.28 -8.46
CA GLY A 235 21.05 10.04 -7.27
C GLY A 235 22.55 9.93 -7.59
N LEU A 236 22.94 9.18 -8.62
CA LEU A 236 24.34 9.09 -9.07
C LEU A 236 24.91 10.44 -9.52
N LYS A 237 24.11 11.26 -10.20
CA LYS A 237 24.55 12.60 -10.65
C LYS A 237 24.78 13.55 -9.47
N GLU A 238 24.01 13.42 -8.41
CA GLU A 238 24.11 14.27 -7.21
C GLU A 238 25.30 13.89 -6.31
N LEU A 239 25.90 12.72 -6.50
CA LEU A 239 27.10 12.27 -5.78
C LEU A 239 28.42 12.84 -6.32
N ASN A 240 28.42 13.25 -7.61
CA ASN A 240 29.56 13.84 -8.31
C ASN A 240 29.55 15.35 -8.14
#